data_a69e08b94ae0d62508175b46a46016b5
#
_entry.id   a69e08b94ae0d62508175b46a46016b5
#
_cell.length_a   1.000
_cell.length_b   1.000
_cell.length_c   1.000
_cell.angle_alpha   90.00
_cell.angle_beta   90.00
_cell.angle_gamma   90.00
#
_symmetry.space_group_name_H-M   'P 1'
#
loop_
_entity.id
_entity.type
_entity.pdbx_description
1 polymer ?
#
loop_
_entity_poly.entity_id
_entity_poly.type
_entity_poly.pdbx_seq_one_letter_code
_entity_poly.pdbx_strand_id
1 'polypeptide(L)'
;TNEEASGILLTPKETHEAFFLADMACKRLENIKKEGNRNPFSLRLDFWGPHAPYFVTQEYADMYPPEDIPQYPTFDSAQLEKPSCYRKEHNLGIADNEGNLIYPNPIPWEKWQLLLSRCYAHSTMVDDAVGIVIKKLRELGLDENTLIIWTADHGDAIACQGGKFDKASYMVEEVMRVP
;
A
#
# COMPACT_ATOMS: atom_id res chain seq x y z
N THR A 1 10.26 -5.47 14.41
CA THR A 1 10.79 -4.07 14.44
C THR A 1 10.26 -3.32 13.22
N ASN A 2 10.29 -1.98 13.25
CA ASN A 2 9.93 -1.16 12.07
C ASN A 2 10.86 -1.44 10.88
N GLU A 3 12.07 -1.89 11.14
CA GLU A 3 13.04 -2.32 10.14
C GLU A 3 12.60 -3.58 9.42
N GLU A 4 11.82 -4.46 10.07
CA GLU A 4 11.23 -5.65 9.46
C GLU A 4 9.97 -5.34 8.63
N ALA A 5 9.34 -4.19 8.86
CA ALA A 5 8.15 -3.77 8.11
C ALA A 5 8.48 -3.04 6.80
N SER A 6 9.76 -2.83 6.49
CA SER A 6 10.19 -2.17 5.25
C SER A 6 11.59 -2.60 4.84
N GLY A 7 11.87 -2.56 3.55
CA GLY A 7 13.19 -2.91 3.03
C GLY A 7 13.36 -2.63 1.55
N ILE A 8 14.62 -2.76 1.11
CA ILE A 8 14.96 -2.65 -0.32
C ILE A 8 15.12 -4.04 -0.89
N LEU A 9 14.38 -4.32 -1.95
CA LEU A 9 14.55 -5.53 -2.75
C LEU A 9 15.79 -5.41 -3.62
N LEU A 10 16.66 -6.41 -3.55
CA LEU A 10 17.86 -6.50 -4.38
C LEU A 10 17.62 -7.24 -5.70
N THR A 11 16.38 -7.67 -5.93
CA THR A 11 15.96 -8.36 -7.15
C THR A 11 15.34 -7.37 -8.13
N PRO A 12 15.29 -7.69 -9.45
CA PRO A 12 14.57 -6.87 -10.43
C PRO A 12 13.10 -6.67 -10.05
N LYS A 13 12.53 -5.52 -10.39
CA LYS A 13 11.12 -5.18 -10.06
C LYS A 13 10.11 -6.18 -10.63
N GLU A 14 10.44 -6.83 -11.74
CA GLU A 14 9.59 -7.83 -12.37
C GLU A 14 9.34 -9.06 -11.48
N THR A 15 10.17 -9.25 -10.46
CA THR A 15 10.01 -10.31 -9.45
C THR A 15 9.13 -9.90 -8.27
N HIS A 16 8.80 -8.62 -8.17
CA HIS A 16 7.87 -8.12 -7.17
C HIS A 16 6.44 -8.57 -7.49
N GLU A 17 5.67 -8.87 -6.46
CA GLU A 17 4.30 -9.39 -6.55
C GLU A 17 3.43 -8.57 -7.51
N ALA A 18 3.46 -7.23 -7.43
CA ALA A 18 2.64 -6.36 -8.26
C ALA A 18 2.92 -6.56 -9.76
N PHE A 19 4.18 -6.59 -10.18
CA PHE A 19 4.55 -6.79 -11.59
C PHE A 19 4.32 -8.21 -12.05
N PHE A 20 4.52 -9.20 -11.18
CA PHE A 20 4.19 -10.59 -11.47
C PHE A 20 2.68 -10.76 -11.75
N LEU A 21 1.83 -10.18 -10.91
CA LEU A 21 0.37 -10.23 -11.12
C LEU A 21 -0.05 -9.46 -12.38
N ALA A 22 0.58 -8.33 -12.67
CA ALA A 22 0.33 -7.58 -13.90
C ALA A 22 0.68 -8.40 -15.15
N ASP A 23 1.81 -9.12 -15.15
CA ASP A 23 2.19 -10.02 -16.24
C ASP A 23 1.17 -11.16 -16.43
N MET A 24 0.73 -11.78 -15.33
CA MET A 24 -0.32 -12.81 -15.39
C MET A 24 -1.64 -12.26 -15.96
N ALA A 25 -2.05 -11.06 -15.53
CA ALA A 25 -3.25 -10.40 -16.05
C ALA A 25 -3.13 -10.10 -17.56
N CYS A 26 -1.97 -9.58 -17.99
CA CYS A 26 -1.70 -9.33 -19.41
C CYS A 26 -1.81 -10.61 -20.26
N LYS A 27 -1.21 -11.71 -19.79
CA LYS A 27 -1.32 -13.02 -20.45
C LYS A 27 -2.78 -13.51 -20.53
N ARG A 28 -3.57 -13.29 -19.47
CA ARG A 28 -4.99 -13.63 -19.47
C ARG A 28 -5.77 -12.80 -20.48
N LEU A 29 -5.53 -11.49 -20.57
CA LEU A 29 -6.15 -10.61 -21.56
C LEU A 29 -5.79 -11.02 -22.99
N GLU A 30 -4.54 -11.40 -23.26
CA GLU A 30 -4.11 -11.92 -24.57
C GLU A 30 -4.85 -13.21 -24.94
N ASN A 31 -5.07 -14.10 -23.98
CA ASN A 31 -5.83 -15.32 -24.23
C ASN A 31 -7.31 -15.03 -24.51
N ILE A 32 -7.94 -14.11 -23.78
CA ILE A 32 -9.31 -13.64 -24.05
C ILE A 32 -9.41 -13.11 -25.48
N LYS A 33 -8.44 -12.31 -25.93
CA LYS A 33 -8.41 -11.79 -27.30
C LYS A 33 -8.27 -12.90 -28.35
N LYS A 34 -7.38 -13.88 -28.11
CA LYS A 34 -7.18 -15.05 -29.00
C LYS A 34 -8.44 -15.93 -29.11
N GLU A 35 -9.21 -16.06 -28.05
CA GLU A 35 -10.49 -16.77 -28.01
C GLU A 35 -11.59 -16.05 -28.84
N GLY A 36 -11.28 -14.87 -29.38
CA GLY A 36 -12.14 -14.13 -30.31
C GLY A 36 -13.23 -13.30 -29.64
N ASN A 37 -13.10 -12.99 -28.36
CA ASN A 37 -14.08 -12.17 -27.60
C ASN A 37 -15.54 -12.66 -27.70
N ARG A 38 -15.73 -13.97 -27.80
CA ARG A 38 -17.07 -14.56 -28.03
C ARG A 38 -18.00 -14.39 -26.84
N ASN A 39 -17.44 -14.27 -25.64
CA ASN A 39 -18.20 -14.13 -24.39
C ASN A 39 -17.73 -12.91 -23.61
N PRO A 40 -18.61 -12.24 -22.86
CA PRO A 40 -18.20 -11.25 -21.87
C PRO A 40 -17.22 -11.87 -20.87
N PHE A 41 -16.29 -11.07 -20.38
CA PHE A 41 -15.39 -11.51 -19.31
C PHE A 41 -15.51 -10.61 -18.09
N SER A 42 -15.17 -11.16 -16.94
CA SER A 42 -14.91 -10.45 -15.70
C SER A 42 -13.53 -10.85 -15.22
N LEU A 43 -12.66 -9.88 -14.97
CA LEU A 43 -11.32 -10.09 -14.44
C LEU A 43 -11.19 -9.27 -13.16
N ARG A 44 -10.98 -9.94 -12.04
CA ARG A 44 -10.61 -9.32 -10.79
C ARG A 44 -9.12 -9.52 -10.59
N LEU A 45 -8.42 -8.44 -10.24
CA LEU A 45 -6.99 -8.42 -9.98
C LEU A 45 -6.77 -7.76 -8.63
N ASP A 46 -6.31 -8.52 -7.67
CA ASP A 46 -6.07 -8.07 -6.31
C ASP A 46 -4.56 -8.01 -6.07
N PHE A 47 -4.06 -6.83 -5.71
CA PHE A 47 -2.69 -6.63 -5.27
C PHE A 47 -2.62 -6.68 -3.76
N TRP A 48 -1.58 -7.30 -3.21
CA TRP A 48 -1.31 -7.22 -1.77
C TRP A 48 -0.85 -5.82 -1.37
N GLY A 49 -0.04 -5.22 -2.21
CA GLY A 49 0.47 -3.86 -1.98
C GLY A 49 -0.63 -2.79 -2.06
N PRO A 50 -0.44 -1.67 -1.36
CA PRO A 50 0.69 -1.30 -0.52
C PRO A 50 0.58 -1.73 0.95
N HIS A 51 -0.04 -2.85 1.28
CA HIS A 51 -0.05 -3.40 2.64
C HIS A 51 1.38 -3.66 3.16
N ALA A 52 1.63 -3.41 4.44
CA ALA A 52 2.91 -3.79 5.06
C ALA A 52 3.16 -5.30 4.97
N PRO A 53 4.42 -5.76 4.87
CA PRO A 53 5.67 -4.99 4.86
C PRO A 53 5.95 -4.30 3.52
N TYR A 54 6.58 -3.12 3.59
CA TYR A 54 6.85 -2.27 2.43
C TYR A 54 8.20 -2.62 1.80
N PHE A 55 8.26 -3.65 0.99
CA PHE A 55 9.45 -4.03 0.23
C PHE A 55 9.40 -3.44 -1.17
N VAL A 56 10.37 -2.58 -1.49
CA VAL A 56 10.41 -1.83 -2.75
C VAL A 56 11.79 -1.92 -3.39
N THR A 57 11.89 -1.74 -4.70
CA THR A 57 13.21 -1.62 -5.33
C THR A 57 13.80 -0.22 -5.10
N GLN A 58 15.13 -0.11 -5.24
CA GLN A 58 15.84 1.14 -4.99
C GLN A 58 15.30 2.30 -5.84
N GLU A 59 14.99 2.05 -7.12
CA GLU A 59 14.48 3.08 -8.04
C GLU A 59 13.19 3.76 -7.53
N TYR A 60 12.30 3.01 -6.88
CA TYR A 60 11.07 3.56 -6.30
C TYR A 60 11.32 4.20 -4.94
N ALA A 61 12.24 3.62 -4.15
CA ALA A 61 12.63 4.21 -2.88
C ALA A 61 13.22 5.62 -3.04
N ASP A 62 14.01 5.83 -4.09
CA ASP A 62 14.68 7.10 -4.40
C ASP A 62 13.68 8.20 -4.82
N MET A 63 12.46 7.85 -5.21
CA MET A 63 11.40 8.83 -5.53
C MET A 63 10.87 9.56 -4.29
N TYR A 64 11.06 8.98 -3.11
CA TYR A 64 10.47 9.45 -1.86
C TYR A 64 11.52 9.50 -0.74
N PRO A 65 12.47 10.48 -0.76
CA PRO A 65 13.43 10.66 0.33
C PRO A 65 12.68 10.82 1.67
N PRO A 66 13.03 10.06 2.71
CA PRO A 66 12.31 10.12 3.99
C PRO A 66 12.25 11.54 4.58
N GLU A 67 13.34 12.30 4.47
CA GLU A 67 13.47 13.66 4.97
C GLU A 67 12.50 14.66 4.34
N ASP A 68 12.01 14.39 3.14
CA ASP A 68 11.07 15.26 2.42
C ASP A 68 9.60 15.01 2.84
N ILE A 69 9.32 13.98 3.64
CA ILE A 69 7.96 13.67 4.09
C ILE A 69 7.60 14.54 5.30
N PRO A 70 6.62 15.44 5.17
CA PRO A 70 6.22 16.32 6.26
C PRO A 70 5.47 15.55 7.35
N GLN A 71 5.64 15.98 8.59
CA GLN A 71 4.89 15.43 9.70
C GLN A 71 3.39 15.66 9.52
N TYR A 72 2.62 14.60 9.73
CA TYR A 72 1.17 14.69 9.65
C TYR A 72 0.61 15.54 10.78
N PRO A 73 -0.38 16.42 10.51
CA PRO A 73 -0.96 17.30 11.52
C PRO A 73 -1.55 16.55 12.74
N THR A 74 -1.96 15.31 12.53
CA THR A 74 -2.58 14.48 13.58
C THR A 74 -1.59 13.57 14.31
N PHE A 75 -0.31 13.58 13.94
CA PHE A 75 0.72 12.68 14.50
C PHE A 75 0.90 12.85 16.01
N ASP A 76 0.99 14.10 16.49
CA ASP A 76 1.21 14.39 17.91
C ASP A 76 -0.08 14.43 18.74
N SER A 77 -1.23 14.21 18.11
CA SER A 77 -2.51 14.27 18.81
C SER A 77 -2.67 13.12 19.80
N ALA A 78 -2.97 13.45 21.05
CA ALA A 78 -3.29 12.45 22.07
C ALA A 78 -4.70 11.84 21.89
N GLN A 79 -5.55 12.42 21.03
CA GLN A 79 -6.91 11.95 20.71
C GLN A 79 -7.79 11.85 21.97
N LEU A 80 -7.62 12.74 22.95
CA LEU A 80 -8.31 12.69 24.26
C LEU A 80 -9.81 12.88 24.15
N GLU A 81 -10.29 13.57 23.11
CA GLU A 81 -11.70 13.81 22.83
C GLU A 81 -12.42 12.59 22.25
N LYS A 82 -11.70 11.56 21.86
CA LYS A 82 -12.24 10.34 21.26
C LYS A 82 -12.42 9.23 22.29
N PRO A 83 -13.21 8.19 21.97
CA PRO A 83 -13.28 6.99 22.79
C PRO A 83 -11.89 6.42 23.10
N SER A 84 -11.74 5.79 24.25
CA SER A 84 -10.42 5.34 24.75
C SER A 84 -9.63 4.48 23.76
N CYS A 85 -10.30 3.62 23.01
CA CYS A 85 -9.65 2.77 21.99
C CYS A 85 -8.98 3.55 20.84
N TYR A 86 -9.31 4.83 20.64
CA TYR A 86 -8.67 5.70 19.64
C TYR A 86 -7.50 6.52 20.20
N ARG A 87 -7.36 6.60 21.53
CA ARG A 87 -6.34 7.44 22.14
C ARG A 87 -4.94 6.90 21.88
N LYS A 88 -3.96 7.80 21.82
CA LYS A 88 -2.55 7.45 21.57
C LYS A 88 -2.02 6.40 22.56
N GLU A 89 -2.43 6.46 23.81
CA GLU A 89 -2.05 5.52 24.87
C GLU A 89 -2.50 4.06 24.64
N HIS A 90 -3.44 3.86 23.71
CA HIS A 90 -3.97 2.55 23.33
C HIS A 90 -3.56 2.14 21.91
N ASN A 91 -2.60 2.84 21.29
CA ASN A 91 -2.08 2.43 20.00
C ASN A 91 -1.44 1.04 20.10
N LEU A 92 -1.52 0.29 19.00
CA LEU A 92 -0.93 -1.03 18.92
C LEU A 92 0.56 -0.98 19.29
N GLY A 93 0.99 -1.93 20.11
CA GLY A 93 2.37 -2.10 20.49
C GLY A 93 3.22 -2.49 19.29
N ILE A 94 4.47 -2.10 19.35
CA ILE A 94 5.48 -2.46 18.36
C ILE A 94 6.55 -3.25 19.07
N ALA A 95 7.01 -4.34 18.47
CA ALA A 95 8.09 -5.13 19.01
C ALA A 95 9.43 -4.37 18.91
N ASP A 96 10.21 -4.39 19.97
CA ASP A 96 11.62 -3.98 19.93
C ASP A 96 12.50 -5.09 19.31
N ASN A 97 13.81 -4.85 19.25
CA ASN A 97 14.76 -5.81 18.67
C ASN A 97 14.85 -7.14 19.45
N GLU A 98 14.45 -7.14 20.72
CA GLU A 98 14.40 -8.32 21.57
C GLU A 98 13.04 -9.03 21.52
N GLY A 99 12.06 -8.47 20.78
CA GLY A 99 10.71 -9.01 20.65
C GLY A 99 9.74 -8.59 21.75
N ASN A 100 10.10 -7.62 22.62
CA ASN A 100 9.19 -7.08 23.62
C ASN A 100 8.22 -6.09 22.97
N LEU A 101 6.96 -6.11 23.41
CA LEU A 101 5.96 -5.14 22.97
C LEU A 101 6.12 -3.81 23.72
N ILE A 102 6.22 -2.72 22.98
CA ILE A 102 6.29 -1.36 23.50
C ILE A 102 4.94 -0.70 23.36
N TYR A 103 4.38 -0.22 24.46
CA TYR A 103 3.10 0.50 24.55
C TYR A 103 3.25 1.78 25.38
N PRO A 104 2.62 2.88 25.02
CA PRO A 104 2.07 3.19 23.70
C PRO A 104 3.19 3.22 22.66
N ASN A 105 2.84 3.25 21.39
CA ASN A 105 3.80 3.30 20.30
C ASN A 105 4.69 4.56 20.41
N PRO A 106 5.98 4.43 20.79
CA PRO A 106 6.89 5.56 21.01
C PRO A 106 7.73 5.88 19.78
N ILE A 107 7.34 5.42 18.59
CA ILE A 107 8.16 5.60 17.39
C ILE A 107 8.32 7.10 17.09
N PRO A 108 9.54 7.63 17.02
CA PRO A 108 9.77 9.01 16.63
C PRO A 108 9.45 9.24 15.14
N TRP A 109 9.19 10.51 14.79
CA TRP A 109 8.75 10.88 13.44
C TRP A 109 9.74 10.42 12.35
N GLU A 110 11.01 10.48 12.57
CA GLU A 110 12.04 10.08 11.60
C GLU A 110 11.95 8.60 11.20
N LYS A 111 11.48 7.76 12.11
CA LYS A 111 11.20 6.34 11.80
C LYS A 111 9.92 6.20 10.97
N TRP A 112 8.91 7.01 11.26
CA TRP A 112 7.70 7.06 10.45
C TRP A 112 7.97 7.58 9.05
N GLN A 113 8.83 8.57 8.88
CA GLN A 113 9.26 9.05 7.56
C GLN A 113 9.82 7.91 6.70
N LEU A 114 10.65 7.06 7.27
CA LEU A 114 11.17 5.88 6.55
C LEU A 114 10.06 4.93 6.13
N LEU A 115 9.13 4.60 7.02
CA LEU A 115 8.00 3.72 6.70
C LEU A 115 7.10 4.33 5.63
N LEU A 116 6.77 5.62 5.75
CA LEU A 116 5.95 6.36 4.79
C LEU A 116 6.62 6.43 3.41
N SER A 117 7.93 6.72 3.39
CA SER A 117 8.73 6.68 2.15
C SER A 117 8.56 5.34 1.42
N ARG A 118 8.68 4.23 2.12
CA ARG A 118 8.52 2.89 1.55
C ARG A 118 7.08 2.58 1.18
N CYS A 119 6.11 3.06 1.95
CA CYS A 119 4.69 2.93 1.63
C CYS A 119 4.32 3.67 0.33
N TYR A 120 4.78 4.91 0.17
CA TYR A 120 4.56 5.69 -1.06
C TYR A 120 5.24 5.05 -2.27
N ALA A 121 6.47 4.60 -2.10
CA ALA A 121 7.20 3.87 -3.14
C ALA A 121 6.46 2.59 -3.56
N HIS A 122 5.94 1.83 -2.60
CA HIS A 122 5.16 0.63 -2.85
C HIS A 122 3.84 0.94 -3.58
N SER A 123 3.16 2.03 -3.18
CA SER A 123 1.96 2.50 -3.88
C SER A 123 2.25 2.84 -5.34
N THR A 124 3.38 3.50 -5.62
CA THR A 124 3.80 3.81 -7.00
C THR A 124 4.14 2.55 -7.79
N MET A 125 4.74 1.53 -7.16
CA MET A 125 4.97 0.24 -7.83
C MET A 125 3.66 -0.43 -8.24
N VAL A 126 2.63 -0.38 -7.38
CA VAL A 126 1.29 -0.91 -7.70
C VAL A 126 0.64 -0.11 -8.83
N ASP A 127 0.74 1.23 -8.79
CA ASP A 127 0.20 2.09 -9.84
C ASP A 127 0.83 1.79 -11.20
N ASP A 128 2.16 1.67 -11.28
CA ASP A 128 2.88 1.28 -12.49
C ASP A 128 2.44 -0.10 -13.00
N ALA A 129 2.27 -1.07 -12.09
CA ALA A 129 1.82 -2.40 -12.44
C ALA A 129 0.39 -2.40 -13.03
N VAL A 130 -0.52 -1.61 -12.44
CA VAL A 130 -1.86 -1.37 -12.98
C VAL A 130 -1.80 -0.70 -14.35
N GLY A 131 -0.92 0.30 -14.49
CA GLY A 131 -0.67 0.99 -15.76
C GLY A 131 -0.30 0.02 -16.89
N ILE A 132 0.52 -0.99 -16.61
CA ILE A 132 0.89 -2.05 -17.56
C ILE A 132 -0.36 -2.83 -18.02
N VAL A 133 -1.24 -3.21 -17.09
CA VAL A 133 -2.47 -3.97 -17.42
C VAL A 133 -3.44 -3.12 -18.25
N ILE A 134 -3.65 -1.85 -17.87
CA ILE A 134 -4.51 -0.93 -18.62
C ILE A 134 -3.97 -0.68 -20.02
N LYS A 135 -2.65 -0.48 -20.15
CA LYS A 135 -2.01 -0.34 -21.44
C LYS A 135 -2.23 -1.58 -22.32
N LYS A 136 -2.04 -2.77 -21.77
CA LYS A 136 -2.29 -4.04 -22.46
C LYS A 136 -3.76 -4.17 -22.91
N LEU A 137 -4.70 -3.80 -22.07
CA LEU A 137 -6.14 -3.81 -22.40
C LEU A 137 -6.42 -2.95 -23.63
N ARG A 138 -5.83 -1.74 -23.69
CA ARG A 138 -5.95 -0.81 -24.82
C ARG A 138 -5.27 -1.35 -26.09
N GLU A 139 -4.05 -1.87 -25.99
CA GLU A 139 -3.32 -2.46 -27.11
C GLU A 139 -4.12 -3.61 -27.78
N LEU A 140 -4.90 -4.34 -27.00
CA LEU A 140 -5.76 -5.42 -27.49
C LEU A 140 -7.11 -4.92 -28.02
N GLY A 141 -7.43 -3.63 -27.89
CA GLY A 141 -8.71 -3.06 -28.26
C GLY A 141 -9.89 -3.67 -27.46
N LEU A 142 -9.65 -3.93 -26.18
CA LEU A 142 -10.65 -4.48 -25.25
C LEU A 142 -11.26 -3.40 -24.36
N ASP A 143 -10.64 -2.23 -24.29
CA ASP A 143 -11.02 -1.14 -23.38
C ASP A 143 -12.31 -0.41 -23.79
N GLU A 144 -12.63 -0.34 -25.11
CA GLU A 144 -13.81 0.37 -25.62
C GLU A 144 -15.14 -0.16 -25.05
N ASN A 145 -15.19 -1.44 -24.66
CA ASN A 145 -16.36 -2.08 -24.08
C ASN A 145 -16.06 -2.79 -22.77
N THR A 146 -15.16 -2.23 -21.98
CA THR A 146 -14.79 -2.74 -20.65
C THR A 146 -14.93 -1.67 -19.60
N LEU A 147 -15.73 -1.94 -18.56
CA LEU A 147 -15.77 -1.11 -17.37
C LEU A 147 -14.58 -1.45 -16.50
N ILE A 148 -13.75 -0.45 -16.20
CA ILE A 148 -12.63 -0.55 -15.28
C ILE A 148 -13.06 0.04 -13.94
N ILE A 149 -12.94 -0.74 -12.86
CA ILE A 149 -13.22 -0.29 -11.49
C ILE A 149 -11.93 -0.39 -10.71
N TRP A 150 -11.51 0.72 -10.11
CA TRP A 150 -10.39 0.80 -9.19
C TRP A 150 -10.92 1.11 -7.79
N THR A 151 -10.53 0.31 -6.82
CA THR A 151 -10.90 0.51 -5.41
C THR A 151 -9.95 -0.23 -4.48
N ALA A 152 -10.06 0.01 -3.19
CA ALA A 152 -9.38 -0.75 -2.14
C ALA A 152 -10.40 -1.28 -1.14
N ASP A 153 -10.02 -2.27 -0.36
CA ASP A 153 -10.83 -2.85 0.72
C ASP A 153 -10.84 -1.95 1.96
N HIS A 154 -9.75 -1.25 2.24
CA HIS A 154 -9.56 -0.27 3.31
C HIS A 154 -8.33 0.59 3.03
N GLY A 155 -8.16 1.66 3.78
CA GLY A 155 -6.94 2.44 3.85
C GLY A 155 -6.03 1.99 5.00
N ASP A 156 -5.09 2.84 5.41
CA ASP A 156 -4.15 2.59 6.51
C ASP A 156 -3.95 3.87 7.33
N ALA A 157 -3.91 3.73 8.64
CA ALA A 157 -3.72 4.85 9.56
C ALA A 157 -2.22 5.16 9.82
N ILE A 158 -1.33 4.72 8.97
CA ILE A 158 0.12 4.83 9.11
C ILE A 158 0.55 6.25 9.51
N ALA A 159 1.12 6.38 10.70
CA ALA A 159 1.55 7.61 11.36
C ALA A 159 0.43 8.62 11.69
N CYS A 160 -0.81 8.42 11.27
CA CYS A 160 -1.91 9.33 11.57
C CYS A 160 -2.47 9.14 12.98
N GLN A 161 -3.35 10.07 13.42
CA GLN A 161 -4.17 9.95 14.62
C GLN A 161 -3.39 9.55 15.88
N GLY A 162 -2.28 10.24 16.14
CA GLY A 162 -1.42 9.97 17.29
C GLY A 162 -0.37 8.88 17.05
N GLY A 163 0.02 8.65 15.81
CA GLY A 163 1.04 7.66 15.43
C GLY A 163 0.50 6.23 15.39
N LYS A 164 -0.68 6.03 14.82
CA LYS A 164 -1.23 4.69 14.59
C LYS A 164 -0.46 3.95 13.50
N PHE A 165 -0.57 2.64 13.55
CA PHE A 165 -0.04 1.73 12.54
C PHE A 165 -1.14 0.76 12.12
N ASP A 166 -1.19 0.45 10.81
CA ASP A 166 -2.19 -0.47 10.25
C ASP A 166 -3.63 0.08 10.38
N LYS A 167 -4.58 -0.71 9.98
CA LYS A 167 -6.01 -0.43 10.03
C LYS A 167 -6.67 -0.84 11.33
N ALA A 168 -6.22 -1.96 11.91
CA ALA A 168 -6.85 -2.58 13.08
C ALA A 168 -8.40 -2.50 13.00
N SER A 169 -9.05 -2.04 14.08
CA SER A 169 -10.49 -1.78 14.12
C SER A 169 -10.80 -0.28 14.11
N TYR A 170 -9.91 0.53 13.55
CA TYR A 170 -10.08 1.98 13.53
C TYR A 170 -11.07 2.41 12.45
N MET A 171 -12.05 3.23 12.85
CA MET A 171 -13.04 3.84 11.95
C MET A 171 -12.65 5.30 11.70
N VAL A 172 -11.39 5.52 11.38
CA VAL A 172 -10.84 6.85 11.04
C VAL A 172 -10.88 7.07 9.53
N GLU A 173 -10.83 8.34 9.12
CA GLU A 173 -10.95 8.72 7.72
C GLU A 173 -9.91 8.02 6.84
N GLU A 174 -8.68 7.92 7.33
CA GLU A 174 -7.55 7.32 6.62
C GLU A 174 -7.73 5.82 6.37
N VAL A 175 -8.55 5.14 7.16
CA VAL A 175 -8.86 3.71 7.00
C VAL A 175 -10.14 3.50 6.20
N MET A 176 -11.15 4.34 6.40
CA MET A 176 -12.49 4.13 5.84
C MET A 176 -12.68 4.73 4.45
N ARG A 177 -11.93 5.79 4.14
CA ARG A 177 -12.05 6.48 2.86
C ARG A 177 -11.09 5.86 1.84
N VAL A 178 -11.66 5.15 0.89
CA VAL A 178 -10.95 4.51 -0.23
C VAL A 178 -11.35 5.16 -1.55
N PRO A 179 -10.56 5.00 -2.61
CA PRO A 179 -10.87 5.48 -3.95
C PRO A 179 -12.22 5.00 -4.48
#